data_7473ceefa93f90413d922be849ee7d3a
#
_entry.id   7473ceefa93f90413d922be849ee7d3a
#
_cell.length_a   1.000
_cell.length_b   1.000
_cell.length_c   1.000
_cell.angle_alpha   90.00
_cell.angle_beta   90.00
_cell.angle_gamma   90.00
#
_symmetry.space_group_name_H-M   'P 1'
#
loop_
_entity.id
_entity.type
_entity.pdbx_description
1 polymer ?
#
loop_
_entity_poly.entity_id
_entity_poly.type
_entity_poly.pdbx_seq_one_letter_code
_entity_poly.pdbx_strand_id
1 'polypeptide(L)'
;MYVVCSDLESIYVPEIWISLAKKTGIAEFNITTREEPDYDKLMKRRIEILKENNIKLKNIQEVLAEESPFLGAKDFLGWLSSVARLIVVSDTFVEFANPWINKLGNPILFCNSLIIEKDGFIKEHVMRQDNGKKKVVDAIRSLNYKVIAYGDSYNDINMLMQADHGILYCPPDTVKEQFPQFPVAYNYNELKDIISKILN
;
A
#
# COMPACT_ATOMS: atom_id res chain seq x y z
N MET A 1 4.46 8.97 22.64
CA MET A 1 4.52 7.63 22.02
C MET A 1 4.15 7.79 20.54
N TYR A 2 4.90 7.12 19.65
CA TYR A 2 4.67 7.16 18.21
C TYR A 2 3.95 5.91 17.72
N VAL A 3 3.06 6.09 16.73
CA VAL A 3 2.53 5.06 15.85
C VAL A 3 3.06 5.33 14.45
N VAL A 4 3.44 4.29 13.75
CA VAL A 4 3.94 4.38 12.38
C VAL A 4 2.82 3.93 11.43
N CYS A 5 2.52 4.74 10.41
CA CYS A 5 1.61 4.41 9.32
C CYS A 5 2.42 4.28 8.01
N SER A 6 2.29 3.18 7.32
CA SER A 6 3.00 2.96 6.06
C SER A 6 2.06 2.50 4.96
N ASP A 7 2.40 2.80 3.70
CA ASP A 7 1.81 2.09 2.59
C ASP A 7 2.33 0.63 2.54
N LEU A 8 1.77 -0.19 1.66
CA LEU A 8 2.09 -1.59 1.45
C LEU A 8 2.85 -1.81 0.14
N GLU A 9 2.18 -1.47 -0.98
CA GLU A 9 2.70 -1.69 -2.34
C GLU A 9 3.84 -0.71 -2.62
N SER A 10 4.82 -1.11 -3.41
CA SER A 10 6.08 -0.38 -3.65
C SER A 10 6.95 -0.15 -2.40
N ILE A 11 6.42 -0.38 -1.19
CA ILE A 11 7.18 -0.31 0.07
C ILE A 11 7.71 -1.68 0.47
N TYR A 12 6.85 -2.69 0.57
CA TYR A 12 7.20 -4.03 1.05
C TYR A 12 7.00 -5.12 0.01
N VAL A 13 6.10 -4.87 -0.94
CA VAL A 13 5.67 -5.82 -1.97
C VAL A 13 5.53 -5.11 -3.31
N PRO A 14 5.60 -5.83 -4.44
CA PRO A 14 5.33 -5.26 -5.75
C PRO A 14 3.90 -4.74 -5.88
N GLU A 15 3.67 -3.86 -6.85
CA GLU A 15 2.31 -3.42 -7.21
C GLU A 15 1.50 -4.57 -7.81
N ILE A 16 0.30 -4.82 -7.27
CA ILE A 16 -0.58 -5.93 -7.62
C ILE A 16 -0.92 -5.94 -9.10
N TRP A 17 -1.37 -4.82 -9.61
CA TRP A 17 -1.84 -4.74 -10.99
C TRP A 17 -0.71 -4.86 -12.01
N ILE A 18 0.48 -4.35 -11.68
CA ILE A 18 1.69 -4.53 -12.50
C ILE A 18 2.12 -6.01 -12.50
N SER A 19 2.08 -6.68 -11.35
CA SER A 19 2.37 -8.12 -11.25
C SER A 19 1.37 -8.94 -12.08
N LEU A 20 0.08 -8.59 -12.04
CA LEU A 20 -0.95 -9.23 -12.86
C LEU A 20 -0.74 -8.97 -14.35
N ALA A 21 -0.44 -7.74 -14.77
CA ALA A 21 -0.13 -7.41 -16.16
C ALA A 21 1.00 -8.27 -16.70
N LYS A 22 2.10 -8.37 -15.93
CA LYS A 22 3.27 -9.17 -16.29
C LYS A 22 2.95 -10.66 -16.42
N LYS A 23 2.15 -11.21 -15.50
CA LYS A 23 1.84 -12.65 -15.46
C LYS A 23 0.80 -13.06 -16.50
N THR A 24 -0.20 -12.20 -16.75
CA THR A 24 -1.30 -12.49 -17.67
C THR A 24 -1.05 -12.03 -19.11
N GLY A 25 -0.12 -11.09 -19.31
CA GLY A 25 0.10 -10.44 -20.59
C GLY A 25 -0.98 -9.39 -20.95
N ILE A 26 -1.89 -9.05 -20.03
CA ILE A 26 -2.96 -8.07 -20.24
C ILE A 26 -2.40 -6.67 -19.94
N ALA A 27 -2.10 -5.92 -20.99
CA ALA A 27 -1.44 -4.62 -20.90
C ALA A 27 -2.29 -3.56 -20.17
N GLU A 28 -3.62 -3.67 -20.23
CA GLU A 28 -4.56 -2.74 -19.59
C GLU A 28 -4.41 -2.69 -18.07
N PHE A 29 -3.88 -3.74 -17.44
CA PHE A 29 -3.61 -3.73 -16.00
C PHE A 29 -2.44 -2.79 -15.61
N ASN A 30 -1.62 -2.34 -16.57
CA ASN A 30 -0.59 -1.34 -16.32
C ASN A 30 -1.13 0.10 -16.21
N ILE A 31 -2.41 0.33 -16.57
CA ILE A 31 -3.04 1.64 -16.39
C ILE A 31 -3.18 1.90 -14.90
N THR A 32 -2.68 3.05 -14.45
CA THR A 32 -2.69 3.48 -13.06
C THR A 32 -3.57 4.73 -12.87
N THR A 33 -3.65 5.23 -11.66
CA THR A 33 -4.34 6.51 -11.38
C THR A 33 -3.68 7.73 -12.02
N ARG A 34 -2.52 7.58 -12.65
CA ARG A 34 -1.88 8.64 -13.45
C ARG A 34 -2.58 8.80 -14.82
N GLU A 35 -2.99 7.70 -15.44
CA GLU A 35 -3.68 7.68 -16.72
C GLU A 35 -5.20 7.81 -16.56
N GLU A 36 -5.77 7.20 -15.50
CA GLU A 36 -7.20 7.31 -15.14
C GLU A 36 -7.32 7.76 -13.67
N PRO A 37 -7.45 9.06 -13.42
CA PRO A 37 -7.52 9.60 -12.05
C PRO A 37 -8.77 9.19 -11.26
N ASP A 38 -9.84 8.82 -11.96
CA ASP A 38 -11.05 8.29 -11.32
C ASP A 38 -10.84 6.83 -10.93
N TYR A 39 -10.52 6.62 -9.63
CA TYR A 39 -10.24 5.30 -9.10
C TYR A 39 -11.42 4.32 -9.23
N ASP A 40 -12.66 4.80 -9.06
CA ASP A 40 -13.86 3.96 -9.21
C ASP A 40 -14.00 3.47 -10.65
N LYS A 41 -13.83 4.35 -11.63
CA LYS A 41 -13.83 4.01 -13.03
C LYS A 41 -12.69 3.05 -13.39
N LEU A 42 -11.50 3.30 -12.90
CA LEU A 42 -10.34 2.42 -13.09
C LEU A 42 -10.62 1.01 -12.56
N MET A 43 -11.14 0.90 -11.34
CA MET A 43 -11.44 -0.40 -10.72
C MET A 43 -12.57 -1.15 -11.42
N LYS A 44 -13.62 -0.46 -11.84
CA LYS A 44 -14.70 -1.06 -12.64
C LYS A 44 -14.15 -1.66 -13.92
N ARG A 45 -13.32 -0.91 -14.65
CA ARG A 45 -12.68 -1.42 -15.88
C ARG A 45 -11.80 -2.63 -15.62
N ARG A 46 -11.00 -2.61 -14.56
CA ARG A 46 -10.16 -3.76 -14.16
C ARG A 46 -11.00 -5.01 -13.86
N ILE A 47 -12.13 -4.86 -13.16
CA ILE A 47 -13.06 -5.96 -12.85
C ILE A 47 -13.69 -6.52 -14.13
N GLU A 48 -14.08 -5.66 -15.09
CA GLU A 48 -14.58 -6.08 -16.40
C GLU A 48 -13.52 -6.91 -17.15
N ILE A 49 -12.27 -6.43 -17.22
CA ILE A 49 -11.17 -7.13 -17.90
C ILE A 49 -10.90 -8.48 -17.24
N LEU A 50 -10.93 -8.57 -15.91
CA LEU A 50 -10.79 -9.85 -15.20
C LEU A 50 -11.89 -10.84 -15.63
N LYS A 51 -13.13 -10.37 -15.73
CA LYS A 51 -14.28 -11.19 -16.13
C LYS A 51 -14.21 -11.61 -17.61
N GLU A 52 -13.86 -10.69 -18.51
CA GLU A 52 -13.66 -10.95 -19.94
C GLU A 52 -12.59 -12.03 -20.19
N ASN A 53 -11.56 -12.08 -19.35
CA ASN A 53 -10.46 -13.03 -19.43
C ASN A 53 -10.63 -14.27 -18.54
N ASN A 54 -11.82 -14.46 -17.94
CA ASN A 54 -12.12 -15.58 -17.03
C ASN A 54 -11.14 -15.68 -15.83
N ILE A 55 -10.65 -14.55 -15.33
CA ILE A 55 -9.73 -14.48 -14.19
C ILE A 55 -10.56 -14.27 -12.91
N LYS A 56 -10.50 -15.24 -12.02
CA LYS A 56 -11.19 -15.24 -10.72
C LYS A 56 -10.24 -14.78 -9.61
N LEU A 57 -10.78 -14.44 -8.46
CA LEU A 57 -9.99 -14.07 -7.29
C LEU A 57 -8.88 -15.08 -6.99
N LYS A 58 -9.18 -16.38 -7.07
CA LYS A 58 -8.20 -17.44 -6.82
C LYS A 58 -6.99 -17.34 -7.74
N ASN A 59 -7.19 -17.05 -9.02
CA ASN A 59 -6.08 -16.92 -9.98
C ASN A 59 -5.18 -15.72 -9.63
N ILE A 60 -5.78 -14.62 -9.17
CA ILE A 60 -5.04 -13.44 -8.70
C ILE A 60 -4.21 -13.82 -7.46
N GLN A 61 -4.83 -14.49 -6.48
CA GLN A 61 -4.15 -14.92 -5.26
C GLN A 61 -3.00 -15.90 -5.55
N GLU A 62 -3.14 -16.79 -6.53
CA GLU A 62 -2.08 -17.70 -6.99
C GLU A 62 -0.88 -16.89 -7.54
N VAL A 63 -1.13 -15.91 -8.40
CA VAL A 63 -0.08 -15.01 -8.93
C VAL A 63 0.64 -14.30 -7.80
N LEU A 64 -0.11 -13.69 -6.87
CA LEU A 64 0.47 -12.93 -5.76
C LEU A 64 1.21 -13.82 -4.76
N ALA A 65 0.78 -15.07 -4.60
CA ALA A 65 1.47 -16.04 -3.73
C ALA A 65 2.84 -16.48 -4.29
N GLU A 66 3.03 -16.46 -5.62
CA GLU A 66 4.34 -16.70 -6.24
C GLU A 66 5.32 -15.53 -6.03
N GLU A 67 4.81 -14.32 -5.89
CA GLU A 67 5.63 -13.13 -5.63
C GLU A 67 6.16 -13.13 -4.19
N SER A 68 7.35 -12.60 -4.02
CA SER A 68 7.97 -12.44 -2.70
C SER A 68 7.96 -10.97 -2.27
N PRO A 69 7.82 -10.68 -0.97
CA PRO A 69 8.14 -9.37 -0.45
C PRO A 69 9.56 -8.94 -0.86
N PHE A 70 9.79 -7.65 -0.93
CA PHE A 70 11.12 -7.12 -1.24
C PHE A 70 12.17 -7.58 -0.22
N LEU A 71 13.39 -7.76 -0.71
CA LEU A 71 14.50 -8.19 0.13
C LEU A 71 14.67 -7.25 1.33
N GLY A 72 14.69 -7.82 2.54
CA GLY A 72 14.81 -7.06 3.79
C GLY A 72 13.50 -6.48 4.34
N ALA A 73 12.38 -6.55 3.61
CA ALA A 73 11.10 -6.01 4.08
C ALA A 73 10.65 -6.62 5.41
N LYS A 74 10.73 -7.95 5.54
CA LYS A 74 10.35 -8.66 6.75
C LYS A 74 11.24 -8.29 7.94
N ASP A 75 12.55 -8.19 7.72
CA ASP A 75 13.51 -7.82 8.77
C ASP A 75 13.32 -6.38 9.22
N PHE A 76 13.05 -5.47 8.28
CA PHE A 76 12.72 -4.09 8.58
C PHE A 76 11.43 -3.99 9.41
N LEU A 77 10.37 -4.71 9.04
CA LEU A 77 9.11 -4.76 9.80
C LEU A 77 9.32 -5.33 11.21
N GLY A 78 10.15 -6.37 11.33
CA GLY A 78 10.53 -6.94 12.63
C GLY A 78 11.23 -5.92 13.53
N TRP A 79 12.19 -5.19 12.98
CA TRP A 79 12.86 -4.10 13.69
C TRP A 79 11.86 -3.01 14.08
N LEU A 80 11.05 -2.53 13.13
CA LEU A 80 10.10 -1.44 13.37
C LEU A 80 9.12 -1.79 14.47
N SER A 81 8.60 -3.04 14.47
CA SER A 81 7.68 -3.53 15.49
C SER A 81 8.31 -3.61 16.89
N SER A 82 9.65 -3.68 16.98
CA SER A 82 10.37 -3.66 18.26
C SER A 82 10.50 -2.26 18.87
N VAL A 83 10.45 -1.21 18.06
CA VAL A 83 10.69 0.18 18.50
C VAL A 83 9.42 1.06 18.46
N ALA A 84 8.42 0.71 17.64
CA ALA A 84 7.17 1.46 17.49
C ALA A 84 5.98 0.53 17.23
N ARG A 85 4.76 1.08 17.21
CA ARG A 85 3.56 0.36 16.75
C ARG A 85 3.31 0.70 15.29
N LEU A 86 3.15 -0.32 14.45
CA LEU A 86 2.96 -0.19 13.02
C LEU A 86 1.53 -0.53 12.61
N ILE A 87 0.99 0.29 11.73
CA ILE A 87 -0.23 0.03 10.96
C ILE A 87 0.13 0.22 9.49
N VAL A 88 -0.03 -0.82 8.69
CA VAL A 88 0.04 -0.73 7.23
C VAL A 88 -1.30 -0.23 6.74
N VAL A 89 -1.30 0.82 5.93
CA VAL A 89 -2.51 1.48 5.41
C VAL A 89 -2.43 1.52 3.89
N SER A 90 -3.27 0.76 3.22
CA SER A 90 -3.18 0.60 1.77
C SER A 90 -4.53 0.79 1.09
N ASP A 91 -4.52 1.26 -0.16
CA ASP A 91 -5.71 1.33 -1.01
C ASP A 91 -6.04 -0.02 -1.67
N THR A 92 -5.23 -1.04 -1.42
CA THR A 92 -5.47 -2.43 -1.86
C THR A 92 -6.68 -3.07 -1.17
N PHE A 93 -6.92 -4.34 -1.48
CA PHE A 93 -8.02 -5.14 -0.94
C PHE A 93 -7.48 -6.29 -0.09
N VAL A 94 -8.16 -6.60 1.02
CA VAL A 94 -7.75 -7.67 1.93
C VAL A 94 -7.61 -9.02 1.21
N GLU A 95 -8.48 -9.28 0.24
CA GLU A 95 -8.49 -10.51 -0.55
C GLU A 95 -7.22 -10.66 -1.42
N PHE A 96 -6.61 -9.56 -1.84
CA PHE A 96 -5.35 -9.54 -2.58
C PHE A 96 -4.13 -9.57 -1.64
N ALA A 97 -4.18 -8.80 -0.55
CA ALA A 97 -3.04 -8.60 0.33
C ALA A 97 -2.68 -9.83 1.19
N ASN A 98 -3.66 -10.67 1.52
CA ASN A 98 -3.49 -11.79 2.46
C ASN A 98 -2.27 -12.70 2.17
N PRO A 99 -1.94 -13.12 0.93
CA PRO A 99 -0.75 -13.93 0.66
C PRO A 99 0.55 -13.26 1.10
N TRP A 100 0.65 -11.95 0.98
CA TRP A 100 1.85 -11.18 1.33
C TRP A 100 1.90 -10.83 2.81
N ILE A 101 0.76 -10.48 3.41
CA ILE A 101 0.68 -10.14 4.83
C ILE A 101 1.17 -11.31 5.69
N ASN A 102 0.84 -12.55 5.32
CA ASN A 102 1.37 -13.75 5.99
C ASN A 102 2.90 -13.85 5.88
N LYS A 103 3.47 -13.56 4.70
CA LYS A 103 4.92 -13.58 4.48
C LYS A 103 5.65 -12.47 5.25
N LEU A 104 4.98 -11.33 5.47
CA LEU A 104 5.50 -10.17 6.19
C LEU A 104 5.40 -10.27 7.73
N GLY A 105 4.84 -11.38 8.26
CA GLY A 105 4.71 -11.58 9.71
C GLY A 105 3.42 -11.03 10.30
N ASN A 106 2.38 -10.90 9.50
CA ASN A 106 1.04 -10.46 9.88
C ASN A 106 0.99 -9.06 10.53
N PRO A 107 1.56 -8.01 9.93
CA PRO A 107 1.36 -6.66 10.41
C PRO A 107 -0.13 -6.28 10.36
N ILE A 108 -0.54 -5.36 11.22
CA ILE A 108 -1.89 -4.79 11.16
C ILE A 108 -2.06 -4.12 9.81
N LEU A 109 -3.08 -4.51 9.04
CA LEU A 109 -3.41 -3.94 7.74
C LEU A 109 -4.78 -3.28 7.77
N PHE A 110 -4.83 -2.00 7.41
CA PHE A 110 -6.04 -1.27 7.11
C PHE A 110 -6.13 -1.04 5.60
N CYS A 111 -7.08 -1.71 4.97
CA CYS A 111 -7.29 -1.64 3.52
C CYS A 111 -8.77 -1.76 3.17
N ASN A 112 -9.08 -1.88 1.90
CA ASN A 112 -10.43 -2.04 1.38
C ASN A 112 -10.81 -3.52 1.25
N SER A 113 -11.97 -3.82 0.68
CA SER A 113 -12.46 -5.18 0.47
C SER A 113 -13.14 -5.33 -0.89
N LEU A 114 -13.31 -6.58 -1.32
CA LEU A 114 -14.01 -6.95 -2.54
C LEU A 114 -15.30 -7.70 -2.23
N ILE A 115 -16.30 -7.55 -3.08
CA ILE A 115 -17.47 -8.44 -3.10
C ILE A 115 -17.19 -9.52 -4.14
N ILE A 116 -17.23 -10.79 -3.71
CA ILE A 116 -16.93 -11.95 -4.54
C ILE A 116 -18.22 -12.71 -4.82
N GLU A 117 -18.47 -13.05 -6.08
CA GLU A 117 -19.58 -13.89 -6.52
C GLU A 117 -19.35 -15.36 -6.08
N LYS A 118 -20.43 -16.15 -6.01
CA LYS A 118 -20.37 -17.57 -5.57
C LYS A 118 -19.43 -18.42 -6.44
N ASP A 119 -19.27 -18.06 -7.70
CA ASP A 119 -18.42 -18.73 -8.66
C ASP A 119 -16.96 -18.24 -8.64
N GLY A 120 -16.64 -17.25 -7.77
CA GLY A 120 -15.30 -16.74 -7.52
C GLY A 120 -14.89 -15.51 -8.35
N PHE A 121 -15.78 -14.96 -9.19
CA PHE A 121 -15.51 -13.68 -9.85
C PHE A 121 -15.62 -12.51 -8.88
N ILE A 122 -14.82 -11.47 -9.12
CA ILE A 122 -14.95 -10.20 -8.41
C ILE A 122 -16.15 -9.47 -8.99
N LYS A 123 -17.13 -9.16 -8.12
CA LYS A 123 -18.32 -8.42 -8.50
C LYS A 123 -18.11 -6.92 -8.41
N GLU A 124 -17.51 -6.48 -7.31
CA GLU A 124 -17.42 -5.07 -6.95
C GLU A 124 -16.28 -4.84 -5.96
N HIS A 125 -15.70 -3.65 -5.99
CA HIS A 125 -14.81 -3.18 -4.94
C HIS A 125 -15.56 -2.32 -3.92
N VAL A 126 -15.14 -2.40 -2.66
CA VAL A 126 -15.74 -1.64 -1.57
C VAL A 126 -14.67 -0.80 -0.92
N MET A 127 -14.71 0.51 -1.19
CA MET A 127 -13.86 1.47 -0.51
C MET A 127 -14.36 1.66 0.91
N ARG A 128 -13.53 1.37 1.89
CA ARG A 128 -13.89 1.52 3.31
C ARG A 128 -14.16 2.97 3.69
N GLN A 129 -13.33 3.88 3.17
CA GLN A 129 -13.46 5.31 3.37
C GLN A 129 -12.82 6.08 2.20
N ASP A 130 -13.41 7.21 1.86
CA ASP A 130 -12.73 8.21 1.05
C ASP A 130 -11.53 8.78 1.81
N ASN A 131 -10.39 8.99 1.13
CA ASN A 131 -9.15 9.46 1.74
C ASN A 131 -8.69 8.61 2.94
N GLY A 132 -8.82 7.28 2.82
CA GLY A 132 -8.67 6.34 3.92
C GLY A 132 -7.33 6.43 4.65
N LYS A 133 -6.21 6.60 3.91
CA LYS A 133 -4.86 6.74 4.47
C LYS A 133 -4.75 7.95 5.41
N LYS A 134 -5.23 9.13 4.98
CA LYS A 134 -5.27 10.33 5.82
C LYS A 134 -6.13 10.14 7.06
N LYS A 135 -7.33 9.56 6.91
CA LYS A 135 -8.27 9.36 8.03
C LYS A 135 -7.74 8.41 9.09
N VAL A 136 -6.90 7.45 8.73
CA VAL A 136 -6.21 6.61 9.73
C VAL A 136 -5.28 7.46 10.58
N VAL A 137 -4.48 8.33 9.97
CA VAL A 137 -3.60 9.25 10.71
C VAL A 137 -4.43 10.18 11.61
N ASP A 138 -5.51 10.76 11.10
CA ASP A 138 -6.42 11.60 11.90
C ASP A 138 -6.95 10.87 13.14
N ALA A 139 -7.39 9.62 12.97
CA ALA A 139 -7.91 8.80 14.05
C ALA A 139 -6.84 8.50 15.12
N ILE A 140 -5.63 8.14 14.70
CA ILE A 140 -4.51 7.87 15.63
C ILE A 140 -4.13 9.14 16.39
N ARG A 141 -4.06 10.29 15.71
CA ARG A 141 -3.76 11.58 16.35
C ARG A 141 -4.87 12.02 17.33
N SER A 142 -6.14 11.70 17.03
CA SER A 142 -7.25 11.97 17.95
C SER A 142 -7.16 11.20 19.27
N LEU A 143 -6.38 10.12 19.31
CA LEU A 143 -6.02 9.36 20.50
C LEU A 143 -4.77 9.88 21.22
N ASN A 144 -4.29 11.09 20.87
CA ASN A 144 -3.06 11.72 21.39
C ASN A 144 -1.76 10.97 21.12
N TYR A 145 -1.70 10.14 20.06
CA TYR A 145 -0.44 9.60 19.56
C TYR A 145 0.17 10.54 18.53
N LYS A 146 1.49 10.58 18.48
CA LYS A 146 2.24 11.16 17.35
C LYS A 146 2.35 10.12 16.25
N VAL A 147 2.33 10.56 15.00
CA VAL A 147 2.37 9.67 13.84
C VAL A 147 3.61 9.96 13.00
N ILE A 148 4.36 8.90 12.68
CA ILE A 148 5.32 8.87 11.59
C ILE A 148 4.63 8.17 10.42
N ALA A 149 4.63 8.76 9.23
CA ALA A 149 4.06 8.14 8.06
C ALA A 149 5.07 8.05 6.92
N TYR A 150 5.04 6.98 6.11
CA TYR A 150 5.83 6.88 4.90
C TYR A 150 5.08 6.16 3.77
N GLY A 151 5.40 6.57 2.55
CA GLY A 151 4.84 6.08 1.30
C GLY A 151 5.69 6.53 0.13
N ASP A 152 5.35 6.13 -1.10
CA ASP A 152 6.17 6.36 -2.29
C ASP A 152 5.55 7.32 -3.30
N SER A 153 4.24 7.53 -3.27
CA SER A 153 3.52 8.12 -4.38
C SER A 153 2.48 9.18 -3.99
N TYR A 154 1.82 9.76 -4.99
CA TYR A 154 0.86 10.86 -4.79
C TYR A 154 -0.31 10.49 -3.87
N ASN A 155 -0.77 9.24 -3.88
CA ASN A 155 -1.86 8.78 -3.02
C ASN A 155 -1.47 8.75 -1.53
N ASP A 156 -0.18 8.82 -1.20
CA ASP A 156 0.32 8.88 0.18
C ASP A 156 0.43 10.31 0.71
N ILE A 157 0.51 11.30 -0.17
CA ILE A 157 0.83 12.68 0.23
C ILE A 157 -0.11 13.20 1.31
N ASN A 158 -1.41 12.94 1.21
CA ASN A 158 -2.36 13.37 2.23
C ASN A 158 -2.11 12.71 3.59
N MET A 159 -1.64 11.45 3.60
CA MET A 159 -1.22 10.74 4.80
C MET A 159 0.06 11.37 5.39
N LEU A 160 1.06 11.62 4.54
CA LEU A 160 2.35 12.20 4.95
C LEU A 160 2.19 13.61 5.50
N MET A 161 1.37 14.46 4.84
CA MET A 161 1.07 15.82 5.29
C MET A 161 0.32 15.86 6.63
N GLN A 162 -0.49 14.86 6.90
CA GLN A 162 -1.30 14.77 8.11
C GLN A 162 -0.51 14.23 9.31
N ALA A 163 0.56 13.48 9.06
CA ALA A 163 1.42 12.93 10.09
C ALA A 163 2.27 14.01 10.78
N ASP A 164 2.77 13.74 11.99
CA ASP A 164 3.74 14.60 12.65
C ASP A 164 5.09 14.57 11.93
N HIS A 165 5.42 13.43 11.30
CA HIS A 165 6.61 13.24 10.47
C HIS A 165 6.25 12.40 9.24
N GLY A 166 6.25 13.02 8.06
CA GLY A 166 6.10 12.35 6.77
C GLY A 166 7.48 12.03 6.18
N ILE A 167 7.63 10.87 5.51
CA ILE A 167 8.85 10.42 4.85
C ILE A 167 8.48 9.85 3.49
N LEU A 168 9.21 10.22 2.45
CA LEU A 168 9.09 9.59 1.13
C LEU A 168 10.05 8.39 1.05
N TYR A 169 9.54 7.26 0.57
CA TYR A 169 10.35 6.05 0.37
C TYR A 169 10.42 5.70 -1.12
N CYS A 170 11.60 5.73 -1.72
CA CYS A 170 11.82 5.47 -3.15
C CYS A 170 10.84 6.21 -4.08
N PRO A 171 10.53 7.50 -3.86
CA PRO A 171 9.53 8.19 -4.65
C PRO A 171 10.00 8.40 -6.09
N PRO A 172 9.07 8.51 -7.07
CA PRO A 172 9.38 9.09 -8.38
C PRO A 172 9.92 10.51 -8.24
N ASP A 173 10.80 10.92 -9.16
CA ASP A 173 11.39 12.27 -9.13
C ASP A 173 10.34 13.38 -9.11
N THR A 174 9.25 13.20 -9.86
CA THR A 174 8.12 14.15 -9.88
C THR A 174 7.47 14.36 -8.51
N VAL A 175 7.33 13.30 -7.70
CA VAL A 175 6.79 13.40 -6.33
C VAL A 175 7.80 14.10 -5.41
N LYS A 176 9.06 13.69 -5.48
CA LYS A 176 10.14 14.29 -4.70
C LYS A 176 10.30 15.79 -4.96
N GLU A 177 10.26 16.21 -6.23
CA GLU A 177 10.39 17.61 -6.62
C GLU A 177 9.19 18.46 -6.15
N GLN A 178 7.99 17.91 -6.17
CA GLN A 178 6.78 18.63 -5.73
C GLN A 178 6.64 18.72 -4.21
N PHE A 179 7.25 17.78 -3.47
CA PHE A 179 7.15 17.70 -2.00
C PHE A 179 8.52 17.69 -1.31
N PRO A 180 9.37 18.73 -1.56
CA PRO A 180 10.74 18.77 -1.04
C PRO A 180 10.84 18.90 0.49
N GLN A 181 9.72 19.16 1.18
CA GLN A 181 9.66 19.22 2.64
C GLN A 181 9.81 17.85 3.31
N PHE A 182 9.58 16.75 2.59
CA PHE A 182 9.72 15.42 3.17
C PHE A 182 11.14 14.88 3.01
N PRO A 183 11.77 14.33 4.06
CA PRO A 183 12.97 13.55 3.90
C PRO A 183 12.71 12.33 3.02
N VAL A 184 13.72 11.93 2.25
CA VAL A 184 13.65 10.80 1.33
C VAL A 184 14.56 9.68 1.82
N ALA A 185 14.08 8.44 1.78
CA ALA A 185 14.86 7.23 1.96
C ALA A 185 14.77 6.37 0.70
N TYR A 186 15.88 5.77 0.27
CA TYR A 186 15.95 4.92 -0.92
C TYR A 186 16.17 3.43 -0.59
N ASN A 187 16.27 3.11 0.68
CA ASN A 187 16.37 1.74 1.19
C ASN A 187 15.96 1.68 2.66
N TYR A 188 15.77 0.46 3.17
CA TYR A 188 15.34 0.27 4.56
C TYR A 188 16.35 0.75 5.61
N ASN A 189 17.65 0.81 5.30
CA ASN A 189 18.64 1.32 6.26
C ASN A 189 18.48 2.84 6.42
N GLU A 190 18.35 3.58 5.33
CA GLU A 190 18.09 5.01 5.36
C GLU A 190 16.76 5.33 6.08
N LEU A 191 15.69 4.57 5.76
CA LEU A 191 14.40 4.73 6.42
C LEU A 191 14.49 4.46 7.92
N LYS A 192 15.23 3.42 8.32
CA LYS A 192 15.52 3.09 9.72
C LYS A 192 16.27 4.22 10.42
N ASP A 193 17.26 4.82 9.76
CA ASP A 193 18.05 5.92 10.34
C ASP A 193 17.19 7.17 10.57
N ILE A 194 16.31 7.51 9.61
CA ILE A 194 15.38 8.64 9.75
C ILE A 194 14.41 8.38 10.91
N ILE A 195 13.77 7.21 10.94
CA ILE A 195 12.81 6.86 12.00
C ILE A 195 13.51 6.83 13.37
N SER A 196 14.70 6.28 13.46
CA SER A 196 15.45 6.22 14.73
C SER A 196 15.77 7.62 15.29
N LYS A 197 16.10 8.58 14.41
CA LYS A 197 16.32 9.99 14.81
C LYS A 197 15.05 10.67 15.33
N ILE A 198 13.88 10.29 14.83
CA ILE A 198 12.59 10.84 15.27
C ILE A 198 12.17 10.24 16.62
N LEU A 199 12.50 8.97 16.86
CA LEU A 199 12.11 8.26 18.09
C LEU A 199 12.96 8.60 19.30
N ASN A 200 14.22 9.07 19.10
CA ASN A 200 15.14 9.53 20.14
C ASN A 200 14.88 10.99 20.53
#